data_533e45fd6828284743d336b9c70ccd49
#
_entry.id   533e45fd6828284743d336b9c70ccd49
#
_cell.length_a   1.000
_cell.length_b   1.000
_cell.length_c   1.000
_cell.angle_alpha   90.00
_cell.angle_beta   90.00
_cell.angle_gamma   90.00
#
_symmetry.space_group_name_H-M   'P 1'
#
loop_
_entity.id
_entity.type
_entity.pdbx_description
1 polymer ?
#
loop_
_entity_poly.entity_id
_entity_poly.type
_entity_poly.pdbx_seq_one_letter_code
_entity_poly.pdbx_strand_id
1 'polypeptide(L)'
;MIKGFFLCLALCVATAFAPCDADARKRPDQKSEAQIQEELNVFVFSYVEKANKRLSVNRAKPKVTREGGKYVARFTEIDPSSVTAEVRPSKSKHFQYVARLRYHEMTYECEGKTRKAALKGPWKCVNVRRLTEMPRYAKGKWEN
;
A
#
# COMPACT_ATOMS: atom_id res chain seq x y z
N MET A 1 -85.33 28.44 -12.52
CA MET A 1 -84.20 28.71 -11.63
C MET A 1 -83.74 27.41 -11.00
N ILE A 2 -82.79 26.71 -11.61
CA ILE A 2 -82.14 25.54 -10.97
C ILE A 2 -80.66 25.57 -11.38
N LYS A 3 -79.79 25.80 -10.44
CA LYS A 3 -78.36 25.90 -10.60
C LYS A 3 -77.74 24.49 -10.67
N GLY A 4 -77.14 24.15 -11.80
CA GLY A 4 -76.37 22.93 -11.94
C GLY A 4 -74.98 23.08 -11.37
N PHE A 5 -74.62 22.23 -10.47
CA PHE A 5 -73.29 22.15 -9.84
C PHE A 5 -72.48 21.10 -10.61
N PHE A 6 -71.49 21.54 -11.34
CA PHE A 6 -70.54 20.63 -12.01
C PHE A 6 -69.39 20.30 -11.05
N LEU A 7 -69.34 19.07 -10.64
CA LEU A 7 -68.24 18.52 -9.80
C LEU A 7 -67.15 18.01 -10.73
N CYS A 8 -66.07 18.73 -10.82
CA CYS A 8 -64.87 18.31 -11.57
C CYS A 8 -64.06 17.38 -10.69
N LEU A 9 -64.08 16.09 -11.01
CA LEU A 9 -63.23 15.08 -10.35
C LEU A 9 -61.86 15.08 -10.97
N ALA A 10 -60.85 15.69 -10.30
CA ALA A 10 -59.48 15.68 -10.76
C ALA A 10 -58.81 14.36 -10.35
N LEU A 11 -58.55 13.49 -11.32
CA LEU A 11 -57.84 12.23 -11.13
C LEU A 11 -56.33 12.51 -11.11
N CYS A 12 -55.71 12.59 -9.92
CA CYS A 12 -54.27 12.66 -9.76
C CYS A 12 -53.67 11.28 -10.01
N VAL A 13 -53.08 11.09 -11.20
CA VAL A 13 -52.21 9.91 -11.48
C VAL A 13 -50.85 10.18 -10.85
N ALA A 14 -50.58 9.57 -9.69
CA ALA A 14 -49.28 9.55 -9.09
C ALA A 14 -48.41 8.55 -9.84
N THR A 15 -47.54 9.00 -10.73
CA THR A 15 -46.47 8.20 -11.32
C THR A 15 -45.40 8.00 -10.29
N ALA A 16 -45.36 6.83 -9.67
CA ALA A 16 -44.26 6.39 -8.83
C ALA A 16 -43.03 6.16 -9.72
N PHE A 17 -42.09 7.11 -9.69
CA PHE A 17 -40.72 6.87 -10.16
C PHE A 17 -40.07 5.94 -9.17
N ALA A 18 -39.99 4.65 -9.49
CA ALA A 18 -39.10 3.74 -8.82
C ALA A 18 -37.65 4.12 -9.20
N PRO A 19 -36.76 4.34 -8.22
CA PRO A 19 -35.35 4.46 -8.54
C PRO A 19 -34.91 3.12 -9.13
N CYS A 20 -34.44 3.12 -10.39
CA CYS A 20 -33.70 2.02 -10.94
C CYS A 20 -32.37 1.93 -10.16
N ASP A 21 -32.33 1.13 -9.11
CA ASP A 21 -31.09 0.60 -8.58
C ASP A 21 -30.45 -0.22 -9.70
N ALA A 22 -29.52 0.43 -10.41
CA ALA A 22 -28.59 -0.24 -11.28
C ALA A 22 -27.65 -1.07 -10.39
N ASP A 23 -28.19 -2.17 -9.88
CA ASP A 23 -27.44 -3.21 -9.24
C ASP A 23 -26.49 -3.79 -10.30
N ALA A 24 -25.29 -3.19 -10.35
CA ALA A 24 -24.22 -3.65 -11.21
C ALA A 24 -23.95 -5.08 -10.78
N ARG A 25 -24.51 -6.06 -11.50
CA ARG A 25 -24.30 -7.49 -11.30
C ARG A 25 -22.81 -7.76 -11.30
N LYS A 26 -22.19 -7.71 -10.11
CA LYS A 26 -20.83 -8.20 -9.88
C LYS A 26 -20.80 -9.64 -10.36
N ARG A 27 -19.92 -9.96 -11.29
CA ARG A 27 -19.65 -11.36 -11.65
C ARG A 27 -19.29 -12.09 -10.35
N PRO A 28 -19.86 -13.27 -10.07
CA PRO A 28 -19.69 -13.98 -8.80
C PRO A 28 -18.22 -14.27 -8.43
N ASP A 29 -17.29 -14.19 -9.38
CA ASP A 29 -15.87 -14.45 -9.18
C ASP A 29 -15.01 -13.19 -9.00
N GLN A 30 -15.62 -11.99 -8.97
CA GLN A 30 -14.83 -10.76 -8.85
C GLN A 30 -14.68 -10.38 -7.37
N LYS A 31 -13.43 -10.52 -6.85
CA LYS A 31 -13.08 -10.08 -5.49
C LYS A 31 -13.46 -8.62 -5.30
N SER A 32 -13.94 -8.29 -4.11
CA SER A 32 -14.20 -6.91 -3.73
C SER A 32 -12.88 -6.13 -3.56
N GLU A 33 -12.94 -4.81 -3.68
CA GLU A 33 -11.77 -3.96 -3.46
C GLU A 33 -11.20 -4.13 -2.04
N ALA A 34 -12.05 -4.36 -1.04
CA ALA A 34 -11.64 -4.66 0.33
C ALA A 34 -10.83 -5.97 0.42
N GLN A 35 -11.25 -7.01 -0.30
CA GLN A 35 -10.48 -8.27 -0.37
C GLN A 35 -9.13 -8.08 -1.08
N ILE A 36 -9.10 -7.28 -2.15
CA ILE A 36 -7.86 -6.95 -2.86
C ILE A 36 -6.90 -6.13 -1.96
N GLN A 37 -7.43 -5.21 -1.16
CA GLN A 37 -6.63 -4.45 -0.19
C GLN A 37 -6.06 -5.36 0.91
N GLU A 38 -6.83 -6.32 1.42
CA GLU A 38 -6.35 -7.27 2.42
C GLU A 38 -5.23 -8.16 1.86
N GLU A 39 -5.39 -8.68 0.63
CA GLU A 39 -4.33 -9.42 -0.05
C GLU A 39 -3.08 -8.56 -0.29
N LEU A 40 -3.24 -7.24 -0.54
CA LEU A 40 -2.12 -6.32 -0.64
C LEU A 40 -1.38 -6.20 0.69
N ASN A 41 -2.08 -6.09 1.81
CA ASN A 41 -1.46 -5.98 3.14
C ASN A 41 -0.60 -7.21 3.45
N VAL A 42 -1.11 -8.41 3.16
CA VAL A 42 -0.35 -9.67 3.32
C VAL A 42 0.87 -9.70 2.40
N PHE A 43 0.70 -9.31 1.14
CA PHE A 43 1.81 -9.23 0.17
C PHE A 43 2.90 -8.29 0.65
N VAL A 44 2.53 -7.07 1.08
CA VAL A 44 3.46 -6.01 1.51
C VAL A 44 4.26 -6.45 2.73
N PHE A 45 3.63 -7.08 3.73
CA PHE A 45 4.34 -7.62 4.88
C PHE A 45 5.44 -8.60 4.46
N SER A 46 5.09 -9.59 3.64
CA SER A 46 6.05 -10.57 3.10
C SER A 46 7.12 -9.92 2.22
N TYR A 47 6.74 -8.91 1.45
CA TYR A 47 7.64 -8.16 0.57
C TYR A 47 8.74 -7.46 1.37
N VAL A 48 8.36 -6.68 2.40
CA VAL A 48 9.30 -5.91 3.23
C VAL A 48 10.25 -6.85 3.97
N GLU A 49 9.75 -7.96 4.54
CA GLU A 49 10.59 -8.95 5.20
C GLU A 49 11.64 -9.55 4.26
N LYS A 50 11.22 -9.94 3.04
CA LYS A 50 12.12 -10.49 2.03
C LYS A 50 13.11 -9.43 1.52
N ALA A 51 12.65 -8.19 1.31
CA ALA A 51 13.50 -7.09 0.88
C ALA A 51 14.60 -6.82 1.90
N ASN A 52 14.28 -6.72 3.19
CA ASN A 52 15.27 -6.55 4.26
C ASN A 52 16.31 -7.68 4.33
N LYS A 53 15.90 -8.92 4.08
CA LYS A 53 16.83 -10.07 4.02
C LYS A 53 17.75 -10.02 2.79
N ARG A 54 17.27 -9.46 1.65
CA ARG A 54 18.02 -9.40 0.38
C ARG A 54 18.99 -8.23 0.29
N LEU A 55 18.84 -7.20 1.10
CA LEU A 55 19.79 -6.09 1.13
C LEU A 55 21.21 -6.64 1.37
N SER A 56 22.15 -6.29 0.49
CA SER A 56 23.54 -6.77 0.54
C SER A 56 24.24 -6.36 1.82
N VAL A 57 23.87 -5.22 2.38
CA VAL A 57 24.34 -4.65 3.64
C VAL A 57 23.13 -4.42 4.52
N ASN A 58 22.78 -5.39 5.33
CA ASN A 58 21.62 -5.35 6.23
C ASN A 58 22.07 -5.49 7.70
N ARG A 59 21.12 -5.41 8.64
CA ARG A 59 21.38 -5.49 10.08
C ARG A 59 22.15 -6.76 10.49
N ALA A 60 21.93 -7.89 9.81
CA ALA A 60 22.64 -9.15 10.09
C ALA A 60 24.06 -9.17 9.48
N LYS A 61 24.31 -8.35 8.46
CA LYS A 61 25.58 -8.28 7.73
C LYS A 61 26.01 -6.83 7.52
N PRO A 62 26.36 -6.07 8.59
CA PRO A 62 26.81 -4.70 8.45
C PRO A 62 28.17 -4.63 7.73
N LYS A 63 28.33 -3.61 6.88
CA LYS A 63 29.62 -3.30 6.27
C LYS A 63 30.44 -2.46 7.23
N VAL A 64 31.70 -2.88 7.50
CA VAL A 64 32.63 -2.13 8.35
C VAL A 64 33.80 -1.63 7.52
N THR A 65 33.99 -0.31 7.53
CA THR A 65 35.11 0.41 6.88
C THR A 65 35.98 1.08 7.94
N ARG A 66 37.19 1.49 7.55
CA ARG A 66 38.09 2.31 8.40
C ARG A 66 38.12 3.72 7.81
N GLU A 67 37.68 4.68 8.59
CA GLU A 67 37.53 6.05 8.18
C GLU A 67 38.12 6.98 9.25
N GLY A 68 39.04 7.87 8.90
CA GLY A 68 39.63 8.81 9.85
C GLY A 68 40.26 8.17 11.10
N GLY A 69 40.84 6.95 10.95
CA GLY A 69 41.44 6.23 12.09
C GLY A 69 40.46 5.44 12.96
N LYS A 70 39.15 5.56 12.73
CA LYS A 70 38.08 4.82 13.40
C LYS A 70 37.52 3.71 12.51
N TYR A 71 36.81 2.77 13.11
CA TYR A 71 35.96 1.81 12.39
C TYR A 71 34.53 2.33 12.34
N VAL A 72 33.93 2.31 11.15
CA VAL A 72 32.57 2.74 10.90
C VAL A 72 31.79 1.56 10.34
N ALA A 73 30.77 1.13 11.09
CA ALA A 73 29.86 0.08 10.67
C ALA A 73 28.59 0.71 10.13
N ARG A 74 28.09 0.22 8.98
CA ARG A 74 26.84 0.68 8.35
C ARG A 74 25.97 -0.49 7.97
N PHE A 75 24.67 -0.31 8.07
CA PHE A 75 23.67 -1.19 7.45
C PHE A 75 22.46 -0.37 6.99
N THR A 76 21.69 -0.97 6.11
CA THR A 76 20.44 -0.38 5.60
C THR A 76 19.28 -1.33 5.90
N GLU A 77 18.13 -0.77 6.22
CA GLU A 77 16.88 -1.53 6.37
C GLU A 77 15.67 -0.69 5.95
N ILE A 78 14.63 -1.36 5.50
CA ILE A 78 13.31 -0.76 5.31
C ILE A 78 12.65 -0.72 6.68
N ASP A 79 12.18 0.46 7.08
CA ASP A 79 11.40 0.64 8.31
C ASP A 79 9.96 0.13 8.10
N PRO A 80 9.56 -0.98 8.74
CA PRO A 80 8.22 -1.53 8.58
C PRO A 80 7.11 -0.59 9.05
N SER A 81 7.39 0.31 10.00
CA SER A 81 6.42 1.26 10.55
C SER A 81 6.10 2.40 9.57
N SER A 82 6.97 2.65 8.60
CA SER A 82 6.81 3.67 7.57
C SER A 82 6.00 3.20 6.35
N VAL A 83 5.67 1.91 6.30
CA VAL A 83 5.06 1.30 5.12
C VAL A 83 3.61 1.70 4.98
N THR A 84 3.25 2.21 3.81
CA THR A 84 1.85 2.48 3.42
C THR A 84 1.59 1.89 2.05
N ALA A 85 0.44 1.24 1.89
CA ALA A 85 0.03 0.64 0.63
C ALA A 85 -1.45 0.91 0.33
N GLU A 86 -1.73 1.39 -0.86
CA GLU A 86 -3.06 1.80 -1.31
C GLU A 86 -3.37 1.16 -2.65
N VAL A 87 -4.48 0.43 -2.73
CA VAL A 87 -4.98 -0.15 -3.98
C VAL A 87 -5.59 0.93 -4.86
N ARG A 88 -5.40 0.80 -6.16
CA ARG A 88 -6.02 1.64 -7.18
C ARG A 88 -6.46 0.80 -8.37
N PRO A 89 -7.66 1.03 -8.91
CA PRO A 89 -8.07 0.42 -10.16
C PRO A 89 -7.11 0.78 -11.30
N SER A 90 -6.83 -0.17 -12.16
CA SER A 90 -5.98 0.04 -13.33
C SER A 90 -6.82 0.12 -14.61
N LYS A 91 -6.39 0.97 -15.54
CA LYS A 91 -6.93 1.03 -16.91
C LYS A 91 -6.22 0.07 -17.86
N SER A 92 -5.23 -0.71 -17.38
CA SER A 92 -4.48 -1.66 -18.17
C SER A 92 -5.33 -2.87 -18.56
N LYS A 93 -5.09 -3.42 -19.75
CA LYS A 93 -5.68 -4.71 -20.17
C LYS A 93 -4.99 -5.92 -19.52
N HIS A 94 -3.82 -5.74 -18.92
CA HIS A 94 -2.97 -6.82 -18.42
C HIS A 94 -3.12 -7.05 -16.91
N PHE A 95 -3.60 -6.06 -16.15
CA PHE A 95 -3.78 -6.15 -14.70
C PHE A 95 -4.94 -5.28 -14.24
N GLN A 96 -5.68 -5.76 -13.24
CA GLN A 96 -6.92 -5.13 -12.76
C GLN A 96 -6.67 -3.98 -11.79
N TYR A 97 -5.64 -4.13 -10.95
CA TYR A 97 -5.27 -3.16 -9.92
C TYR A 97 -3.78 -2.90 -9.93
N VAL A 98 -3.41 -1.71 -9.47
CA VAL A 98 -2.05 -1.34 -9.08
C VAL A 98 -2.08 -0.90 -7.62
N ALA A 99 -0.98 -1.07 -6.92
CA ALA A 99 -0.84 -0.47 -5.60
C ALA A 99 0.20 0.64 -5.65
N ARG A 100 0.03 1.64 -4.79
CA ARG A 100 1.07 2.59 -4.46
C ARG A 100 1.65 2.22 -3.11
N LEU A 101 2.79 1.54 -3.12
CA LEU A 101 3.56 1.15 -1.96
C LEU A 101 4.63 2.21 -1.68
N ARG A 102 4.61 2.79 -0.48
CA ARG A 102 5.59 3.77 -0.02
C ARG A 102 6.24 3.27 1.26
N TYR A 103 7.53 3.52 1.40
CA TYR A 103 8.27 3.19 2.61
C TYR A 103 9.55 4.01 2.72
N HIS A 104 10.15 3.98 3.92
CA HIS A 104 11.45 4.57 4.16
C HIS A 104 12.52 3.48 4.23
N GLU A 105 13.59 3.68 3.48
CA GLU A 105 14.84 2.95 3.61
C GLU A 105 15.79 3.78 4.47
N MET A 106 16.21 3.24 5.59
CA MET A 106 17.01 3.92 6.59
C MET A 106 18.42 3.34 6.61
N THR A 107 19.43 4.21 6.57
CA THR A 107 20.82 3.82 6.76
C THR A 107 21.24 4.16 8.17
N TYR A 108 21.78 3.16 8.88
CA TYR A 108 22.30 3.29 10.22
C TYR A 108 23.81 3.20 10.23
N GLU A 109 24.42 3.95 11.13
CA GLU A 109 25.86 4.01 11.32
C GLU A 109 26.23 3.90 12.80
N CYS A 110 27.35 3.25 13.07
CA CYS A 110 27.99 3.25 14.38
C CYS A 110 29.51 3.36 14.23
N GLU A 111 30.12 4.27 14.96
CA GLU A 111 31.58 4.41 15.03
C GLU A 111 32.16 3.70 16.26
N GLY A 112 33.41 3.21 16.13
CA GLY A 112 34.13 2.60 17.24
C GLY A 112 35.65 2.63 17.06
N LYS A 113 36.38 2.59 18.15
CA LYS A 113 37.85 2.48 18.13
C LYS A 113 38.33 1.12 17.58
N THR A 114 37.48 0.10 17.65
CA THR A 114 37.73 -1.24 17.13
C THR A 114 36.57 -1.69 16.26
N ARG A 115 36.82 -2.65 15.36
CA ARG A 115 35.75 -3.27 14.55
C ARG A 115 34.62 -3.83 15.42
N LYS A 116 34.94 -4.46 16.53
CA LYS A 116 33.98 -5.02 17.47
C LYS A 116 33.14 -3.95 18.16
N ALA A 117 33.72 -2.81 18.51
CA ALA A 117 33.01 -1.70 19.09
C ALA A 117 32.02 -1.06 18.10
N ALA A 118 32.45 -0.84 16.85
CA ALA A 118 31.58 -0.32 15.79
C ALA A 118 30.36 -1.23 15.50
N LEU A 119 30.48 -2.55 15.71
CA LEU A 119 29.37 -3.48 15.49
C LEU A 119 28.39 -3.59 16.67
N LYS A 120 28.74 -3.06 17.84
CA LYS A 120 27.89 -3.16 19.05
C LYS A 120 26.83 -2.06 19.19
N GLY A 121 26.99 -0.94 18.47
CA GLY A 121 26.15 0.24 18.64
C GLY A 121 26.64 1.16 19.77
N PRO A 122 25.94 2.25 20.04
CA PRO A 122 24.60 2.55 19.55
C PRO A 122 24.58 2.96 18.06
N TRP A 123 23.56 2.46 17.38
CA TRP A 123 23.32 2.77 15.97
C TRP A 123 22.58 4.12 15.84
N LYS A 124 23.04 4.97 14.94
CA LYS A 124 22.39 6.24 14.60
C LYS A 124 21.87 6.19 13.19
N CYS A 125 20.64 6.61 12.97
CA CYS A 125 20.12 6.81 11.62
C CYS A 125 20.81 8.05 11.01
N VAL A 126 21.54 7.84 9.93
CA VAL A 126 22.31 8.90 9.24
C VAL A 126 21.69 9.29 7.89
N ASN A 127 20.83 8.46 7.33
CA ASN A 127 20.14 8.74 6.08
C ASN A 127 18.77 8.09 6.06
N VAL A 128 17.79 8.79 5.47
CA VAL A 128 16.43 8.30 5.21
C VAL A 128 16.09 8.56 3.75
N ARG A 129 15.82 7.49 3.02
CA ARG A 129 15.41 7.55 1.62
C ARG A 129 13.95 7.13 1.50
N ARG A 130 13.11 7.99 0.96
CA ARG A 130 11.71 7.68 0.67
C ARG A 130 11.60 6.98 -0.66
N LEU A 131 10.98 5.82 -0.69
CA LEU A 131 10.78 5.01 -1.88
C LEU A 131 9.30 4.85 -2.19
N THR A 132 8.99 4.75 -3.47
CA THR A 132 7.65 4.45 -3.96
C THR A 132 7.78 3.36 -5.02
N GLU A 133 7.02 2.29 -4.83
CA GLU A 133 6.91 1.20 -5.79
C GLU A 133 5.46 1.02 -6.22
N MET A 134 5.25 0.38 -7.35
CA MET A 134 3.92 0.19 -7.93
C MET A 134 3.68 -1.30 -8.25
N PRO A 135 3.46 -2.13 -7.23
CA PRO A 135 3.04 -3.50 -7.44
C PRO A 135 1.74 -3.57 -8.25
N ARG A 136 1.60 -4.62 -9.04
CA ARG A 136 0.43 -4.87 -9.87
C ARG A 136 -0.30 -6.14 -9.44
N TYR A 137 -1.63 -6.12 -9.55
CA TYR A 137 -2.46 -7.29 -9.34
C TYR A 137 -2.77 -7.95 -10.67
N ALA A 138 -2.17 -9.09 -10.92
CA ALA A 138 -2.31 -9.85 -12.15
C ALA A 138 -2.49 -11.32 -11.84
N LYS A 139 -3.34 -12.02 -12.63
CA LYS A 139 -3.57 -13.47 -12.48
C LYS A 139 -3.90 -13.90 -11.04
N GLY A 140 -4.68 -13.07 -10.33
CA GLY A 140 -5.17 -13.38 -8.98
C GLY A 140 -4.16 -13.17 -7.85
N LYS A 141 -3.02 -12.49 -8.08
CA LYS A 141 -1.99 -12.22 -7.06
C LYS A 141 -1.29 -10.88 -7.28
N TRP A 142 -0.68 -10.37 -6.22
CA TRP A 142 0.21 -9.21 -6.27
C TRP A 142 1.61 -9.61 -6.72
N GLU A 143 2.20 -8.79 -7.61
CA GLU A 143 3.55 -8.94 -8.17
C GLU A 143 4.25 -7.57 -8.18
N ASN A 144 5.57 -7.57 -7.90
CA ASN A 144 6.45 -6.40 -8.05
C ASN A 144 7.43 -6.61 -9.20
#